data_7366c23604d1356fa649915b128b440a
#
_entry.id   7366c23604d1356fa649915b128b440a
#
_cell.length_a   1.000
_cell.length_b   1.000
_cell.length_c   1.000
_cell.angle_alpha   90.00
_cell.angle_beta   90.00
_cell.angle_gamma   90.00
#
_symmetry.space_group_name_H-M   'P 1'
#
loop_
_entity.id
_entity.type
_entity.pdbx_description
1 polymer ?
#
loop_
_entity_poly.entity_id
_entity_poly.type
_entity_poly.pdbx_seq_one_letter_code
_entity_poly.pdbx_strand_id
1 'polypeptide(L)'
;MQTESPEALRQRLPYRDCAGVALFNRQGKVLIGRRRMGDDPEESALHGAPWQMPQGGIDKGEAPLDAARRELFEETSVSSIELVAEAPDWVLYDLPDDMLGSALKGKYRGQRQRWFAFLFTGDEREIDVLAPGGGKFHAEFDDWRWEELERLPELIVAFKRDAYAAVVAAFADIPERVRHG
;
A
#
# COMPACT_ATOMS: atom_id res chain seq x y z
N MET A 1 3.87 32.86 -15.03
CA MET A 1 4.69 31.81 -14.41
C MET A 1 4.82 30.65 -15.39
N GLN A 2 6.03 30.29 -15.78
CA GLN A 2 6.23 29.10 -16.57
C GLN A 2 6.03 27.89 -15.65
N THR A 3 5.05 27.08 -15.93
CA THR A 3 4.88 25.78 -15.27
C THR A 3 6.04 24.88 -15.65
N GLU A 4 6.75 24.38 -14.67
CA GLU A 4 7.88 23.46 -14.86
C GLU A 4 7.38 22.20 -15.60
N SER A 5 8.16 21.72 -16.58
CA SER A 5 7.74 20.54 -17.34
C SER A 5 7.75 19.26 -16.49
N PRO A 6 6.92 18.25 -16.81
CA PRO A 6 6.93 16.96 -16.11
C PRO A 6 8.31 16.31 -16.07
N GLU A 7 9.08 16.42 -17.14
CA GLU A 7 10.43 15.88 -17.21
C GLU A 7 11.39 16.58 -16.21
N ALA A 8 11.34 17.92 -16.14
CA ALA A 8 12.12 18.68 -15.17
C ALA A 8 11.73 18.35 -13.73
N LEU A 9 10.43 18.20 -13.46
CA LEU A 9 9.92 17.76 -12.15
C LEU A 9 10.44 16.37 -11.78
N ARG A 10 10.45 15.40 -12.72
CA ARG A 10 10.98 14.05 -12.46
C ARG A 10 12.47 14.06 -12.15
N GLN A 11 13.24 14.90 -12.81
CA GLN A 11 14.68 15.01 -12.54
C GLN A 11 14.98 15.62 -11.18
N ARG A 12 14.13 16.52 -10.69
CA ARG A 12 14.34 17.28 -9.46
C ARG A 12 13.73 16.61 -8.21
N LEU A 13 12.54 16.02 -8.35
CA LEU A 13 11.81 15.48 -7.22
C LEU A 13 12.31 14.09 -6.82
N PRO A 14 12.49 13.83 -5.50
CA PRO A 14 12.83 12.51 -5.00
C PRO A 14 11.63 11.57 -4.99
N TYR A 15 11.89 10.28 -4.78
CA TYR A 15 10.87 9.32 -4.36
C TYR A 15 10.58 9.46 -2.87
N ARG A 16 9.33 9.21 -2.47
CA ARG A 16 8.95 9.05 -1.07
C ARG A 16 9.20 7.61 -0.65
N ASP A 17 9.95 7.42 0.45
CA ASP A 17 10.18 6.10 1.03
C ASP A 17 8.93 5.64 1.77
N CYS A 18 8.42 4.46 1.40
CA CYS A 18 7.21 3.86 1.95
C CYS A 18 7.43 2.39 2.30
N ALA A 19 6.62 1.89 3.21
CA ALA A 19 6.52 0.47 3.53
C ALA A 19 5.13 -0.05 3.17
N GLY A 20 5.08 -1.22 2.55
CA GLY A 20 3.83 -1.89 2.17
C GLY A 20 3.71 -3.25 2.85
N VAL A 21 2.47 -3.69 3.03
CA VAL A 21 2.13 -4.93 3.72
C VAL A 21 1.27 -5.82 2.84
N ALA A 22 1.74 -7.05 2.59
CA ALA A 22 0.93 -8.15 2.12
C ALA A 22 0.56 -9.03 3.32
N LEU A 23 -0.63 -8.83 3.87
CA LEU A 23 -1.14 -9.59 5.00
C LEU A 23 -1.94 -10.78 4.49
N PHE A 24 -1.44 -11.99 4.73
CA PHE A 24 -2.06 -13.24 4.30
C PHE A 24 -2.85 -13.90 5.43
N ASN A 25 -4.00 -14.45 5.10
CA ASN A 25 -4.69 -15.39 5.97
C ASN A 25 -4.19 -16.83 5.73
N ARG A 26 -4.66 -17.80 6.55
CA ARG A 26 -4.27 -19.20 6.44
C ARG A 26 -4.78 -19.89 5.16
N GLN A 27 -5.72 -19.29 4.44
CA GLN A 27 -6.17 -19.76 3.13
C GLN A 27 -5.27 -19.23 1.98
N GLY A 28 -4.25 -18.46 2.29
CA GLY A 28 -3.33 -17.87 1.30
C GLY A 28 -3.89 -16.68 0.56
N LYS A 29 -4.97 -16.09 1.05
CA LYS A 29 -5.53 -14.85 0.52
C LYS A 29 -4.92 -13.64 1.21
N VAL A 30 -4.85 -12.53 0.50
CA VAL A 30 -4.25 -11.29 0.96
C VAL A 30 -5.31 -10.25 1.29
N LEU A 31 -5.09 -9.47 2.37
CA LEU A 31 -5.96 -8.38 2.77
C LEU A 31 -5.82 -7.20 1.81
N ILE A 32 -6.96 -6.74 1.31
CA ILE A 32 -7.06 -5.48 0.58
C ILE A 32 -8.14 -4.59 1.17
N GLY A 33 -7.87 -3.28 1.17
CA GLY A 33 -8.83 -2.25 1.54
C GLY A 33 -9.27 -1.46 0.30
N ARG A 34 -10.55 -1.08 0.27
CA ARG A 34 -11.05 -0.14 -0.72
C ARG A 34 -10.80 1.27 -0.22
N ARG A 35 -10.04 2.05 -0.98
CA ARG A 35 -9.78 3.43 -0.65
C ARG A 35 -11.06 4.24 -0.57
N ARG A 36 -11.22 5.02 0.50
CA ARG A 36 -12.32 5.97 0.60
C ARG A 36 -12.25 6.96 -0.56
N MET A 37 -13.40 7.28 -1.12
CA MET A 37 -13.58 8.45 -1.97
C MET A 37 -13.28 9.66 -1.08
N GLY A 38 -12.10 10.26 -1.27
CA GLY A 38 -11.57 11.25 -0.35
C GLY A 38 -12.26 12.59 -0.41
N ASP A 39 -11.82 13.47 0.47
CA ASP A 39 -12.22 14.87 0.51
C ASP A 39 -11.72 15.66 -0.72
N ASP A 40 -10.90 15.02 -1.57
CA ASP A 40 -10.48 15.54 -2.86
C ASP A 40 -11.24 14.86 -4.01
N PRO A 41 -12.27 15.55 -4.58
CA PRO A 41 -13.06 15.01 -5.69
C PRO A 41 -12.23 14.76 -6.97
N GLU A 42 -11.14 15.51 -7.17
CA GLU A 42 -10.29 15.36 -8.36
C GLU A 42 -9.44 14.09 -8.27
N GLU A 43 -8.87 13.79 -7.12
CA GLU A 43 -8.12 12.55 -6.88
C GLU A 43 -9.05 11.33 -7.01
N SER A 44 -10.27 11.43 -6.49
CA SER A 44 -11.29 10.38 -6.57
C SER A 44 -11.80 10.15 -7.99
N ALA A 45 -11.98 11.20 -8.77
CA ALA A 45 -12.46 11.11 -10.15
C ALA A 45 -11.42 10.49 -11.11
N LEU A 46 -10.12 10.74 -10.84
CA LEU A 46 -9.01 10.22 -11.65
C LEU A 46 -8.71 8.74 -11.38
N HIS A 47 -9.00 8.24 -10.18
CA HIS A 47 -8.52 6.93 -9.74
C HIS A 47 -9.61 5.92 -9.42
N GLY A 48 -10.88 6.33 -9.40
CA GLY A 48 -11.99 5.49 -8.95
C GLY A 48 -11.87 5.13 -7.46
N ALA A 49 -12.47 4.03 -7.03
CA ALA A 49 -12.33 3.47 -5.69
C ALA A 49 -11.42 2.22 -5.76
N PRO A 50 -10.10 2.38 -5.87
CA PRO A 50 -9.19 1.26 -6.05
C PRO A 50 -9.09 0.44 -4.77
N TRP A 51 -8.91 -0.85 -4.97
CA TRP A 51 -8.53 -1.77 -3.92
C TRP A 51 -7.00 -1.82 -3.83
N GLN A 52 -6.47 -1.76 -2.63
CA GLN A 52 -5.04 -1.78 -2.40
C GLN A 52 -4.66 -2.48 -1.10
N MET A 53 -3.43 -2.93 -1.03
CA MET A 53 -2.82 -3.40 0.22
C MET A 53 -2.46 -2.21 1.11
N PRO A 54 -2.43 -2.39 2.45
CA PRO A 54 -1.97 -1.36 3.38
C PRO A 54 -0.54 -0.90 3.07
N GLN A 55 -0.32 0.41 3.12
CA GLN A 55 1.00 1.00 2.93
C GLN A 55 1.05 2.46 3.38
N GLY A 56 2.21 2.95 3.72
CA GLY A 56 2.41 4.35 4.03
C GLY A 56 3.88 4.76 4.16
N GLY A 57 4.11 6.01 4.50
CA GLY A 57 5.44 6.59 4.56
C GLY A 57 6.29 6.05 5.70
N ILE A 58 7.58 5.90 5.45
CA ILE A 58 8.58 5.60 6.47
C ILE A 58 9.01 6.91 7.11
N ASP A 59 8.91 7.02 8.43
CA ASP A 59 9.33 8.20 9.17
C ASP A 59 10.86 8.29 9.25
N LYS A 60 11.37 9.51 9.48
CA LYS A 60 12.81 9.72 9.59
C LYS A 60 13.41 8.89 10.72
N GLY A 61 14.36 8.01 10.38
CA GLY A 61 15.02 7.13 11.33
C GLY A 61 14.25 5.87 11.71
N GLU A 62 13.05 5.67 11.14
CA GLU A 62 12.24 4.47 11.31
C GLU A 62 12.75 3.33 10.40
N ALA A 63 12.84 2.11 10.95
CA ALA A 63 13.13 0.94 10.12
C ALA A 63 11.94 0.59 9.23
N PRO A 64 12.15 0.18 7.97
CA PRO A 64 11.05 -0.17 7.07
C PRO A 64 10.08 -1.22 7.63
N LEU A 65 10.56 -2.22 8.34
CA LEU A 65 9.72 -3.25 8.96
C LEU A 65 8.81 -2.67 10.07
N ASP A 66 9.33 -1.73 10.86
CA ASP A 66 8.56 -1.06 11.91
C ASP A 66 7.49 -0.15 11.29
N ALA A 67 7.84 0.56 10.22
CA ALA A 67 6.90 1.35 9.44
C ALA A 67 5.76 0.46 8.86
N ALA A 68 6.09 -0.70 8.32
CA ALA A 68 5.09 -1.64 7.80
C ALA A 68 4.09 -2.09 8.88
N ARG A 69 4.57 -2.43 10.07
CA ARG A 69 3.71 -2.80 11.21
C ARG A 69 2.85 -1.64 11.69
N ARG A 70 3.42 -0.46 11.77
CA ARG A 70 2.71 0.76 12.17
C ARG A 70 1.62 1.11 11.17
N GLU A 71 1.93 1.16 9.88
CA GLU A 71 0.95 1.47 8.83
C GLU A 71 -0.18 0.44 8.76
N LEU A 72 0.13 -0.85 8.89
CA LEU A 72 -0.90 -1.89 8.96
C LEU A 72 -1.87 -1.64 10.13
N PHE A 73 -1.35 -1.32 11.31
CA PHE A 73 -2.17 -1.02 12.48
C PHE A 73 -2.98 0.27 12.30
N GLU A 74 -2.37 1.33 11.79
CA GLU A 74 -3.03 2.63 11.57
C GLU A 74 -4.15 2.55 10.54
N GLU A 75 -4.06 1.66 9.56
CA GLU A 75 -5.07 1.51 8.51
C GLU A 75 -6.11 0.43 8.80
N THR A 76 -5.78 -0.60 9.59
CA THR A 76 -6.63 -1.80 9.75
C THR A 76 -6.86 -2.25 11.18
N SER A 77 -6.22 -1.67 12.18
CA SER A 77 -6.18 -2.09 13.59
C SER A 77 -5.46 -3.43 13.84
N VAL A 78 -4.91 -4.06 12.82
CA VAL A 78 -4.27 -5.38 12.94
C VAL A 78 -2.89 -5.28 13.58
N SER A 79 -2.66 -6.07 14.62
CA SER A 79 -1.37 -6.26 15.29
C SER A 79 -0.98 -7.73 15.49
N SER A 80 -1.94 -8.67 15.34
CA SER A 80 -1.71 -10.11 15.45
C SER A 80 -1.12 -10.66 14.16
N ILE A 81 0.19 -10.52 14.02
CA ILE A 81 0.92 -10.86 12.79
C ILE A 81 2.25 -11.55 13.06
N GLU A 82 2.65 -12.38 12.11
CA GLU A 82 3.95 -13.04 12.06
C GLU A 82 4.62 -12.73 10.73
N LEU A 83 5.88 -12.30 10.75
CA LEU A 83 6.65 -12.01 9.53
C LEU A 83 6.96 -13.30 8.80
N VAL A 84 6.59 -13.37 7.53
CA VAL A 84 6.84 -14.54 6.65
C VAL A 84 7.98 -14.27 5.69
N ALA A 85 8.01 -13.11 5.07
CA ALA A 85 9.04 -12.75 4.09
C ALA A 85 9.16 -11.23 3.91
N GLU A 86 10.29 -10.82 3.37
CA GLU A 86 10.56 -9.46 2.90
C GLU A 86 10.86 -9.53 1.41
N ALA A 87 10.28 -8.63 0.62
CA ALA A 87 10.63 -8.54 -0.80
C ALA A 87 12.11 -8.16 -0.97
N PRO A 88 12.84 -8.80 -1.90
CA PRO A 88 14.29 -8.62 -2.02
C PRO A 88 14.68 -7.21 -2.43
N ASP A 89 13.83 -6.53 -3.22
CA ASP A 89 14.13 -5.23 -3.80
C ASP A 89 13.09 -4.18 -3.42
N TRP A 90 13.49 -2.91 -3.50
CA TRP A 90 12.58 -1.79 -3.48
C TRP A 90 11.73 -1.78 -4.75
N VAL A 91 10.43 -1.51 -4.59
CA VAL A 91 9.48 -1.39 -5.71
C VAL A 91 9.17 0.09 -5.92
N LEU A 92 9.37 0.57 -7.14
CA LEU A 92 9.20 1.97 -7.49
C LEU A 92 8.00 2.16 -8.43
N TYR A 93 7.29 3.27 -8.25
CA TYR A 93 6.41 3.80 -9.28
C TYR A 93 6.54 5.32 -9.38
N ASP A 94 6.32 5.86 -10.56
CA ASP A 94 6.24 7.28 -10.81
C ASP A 94 4.78 7.74 -10.87
N LEU A 95 4.52 8.96 -10.40
CA LEU A 95 3.23 9.61 -10.62
C LEU A 95 3.04 9.94 -12.10
N PRO A 96 1.80 9.85 -12.63
CA PRO A 96 1.47 10.39 -13.94
C PRO A 96 1.79 11.88 -14.07
N ASP A 97 1.99 12.36 -15.29
CA ASP A 97 2.36 13.77 -15.57
C ASP A 97 1.38 14.78 -14.98
N ASP A 98 0.09 14.48 -15.05
CA ASP A 98 -1.00 15.32 -14.54
C ASP A 98 -1.06 15.38 -13.01
N MET A 99 -0.41 14.47 -12.33
CA MET A 99 -0.33 14.42 -10.86
C MET A 99 0.98 14.98 -10.29
N LEU A 100 2.00 15.13 -11.14
CA LEU A 100 3.29 15.70 -10.72
C LEU A 100 3.13 17.15 -10.25
N GLY A 101 3.79 17.47 -9.12
CA GLY A 101 3.73 18.80 -8.53
C GLY A 101 2.48 19.08 -7.71
N SER A 102 1.46 18.21 -7.73
CA SER A 102 0.23 18.33 -6.92
C SER A 102 0.08 17.17 -5.93
N ALA A 103 0.03 15.94 -6.42
CA ALA A 103 -0.05 14.75 -5.56
C ALA A 103 1.17 14.62 -4.65
N LEU A 104 1.02 13.92 -3.53
CA LEU A 104 2.06 13.81 -2.49
C LEU A 104 2.60 15.18 -2.03
N LYS A 105 1.69 16.15 -1.92
CA LYS A 105 1.99 17.56 -1.54
C LYS A 105 3.00 18.25 -2.48
N GLY A 106 3.09 17.78 -3.73
CA GLY A 106 4.04 18.32 -4.72
C GLY A 106 5.52 18.08 -4.41
N LYS A 107 5.85 17.22 -3.45
CA LYS A 107 7.21 17.02 -2.94
C LYS A 107 7.94 15.82 -3.54
N TYR A 108 7.22 14.92 -4.20
CA TYR A 108 7.75 13.65 -4.66
C TYR A 108 7.31 13.35 -6.09
N ARG A 109 8.16 12.63 -6.83
CA ARG A 109 7.84 12.13 -8.17
C ARG A 109 7.04 10.83 -8.16
N GLY A 110 7.01 10.14 -7.05
CA GLY A 110 6.39 8.84 -6.85
C GLY A 110 6.81 8.24 -5.52
N GLN A 111 6.68 6.94 -5.39
CA GLN A 111 7.09 6.22 -4.18
C GLN A 111 8.14 5.16 -4.48
N ARG A 112 9.01 4.93 -3.52
CA ARG A 112 9.93 3.81 -3.42
C ARG A 112 9.50 2.98 -2.21
N GLN A 113 9.06 1.74 -2.44
CA GLN A 113 8.35 0.93 -1.47
C GLN A 113 9.14 -0.30 -1.06
N ARG A 114 9.22 -0.55 0.24
CA ARG A 114 9.71 -1.78 0.82
C ARG A 114 8.51 -2.64 1.23
N TRP A 115 8.43 -3.88 0.74
CA TRP A 115 7.28 -4.74 0.96
C TRP A 115 7.57 -5.91 1.88
N PHE A 116 6.63 -6.21 2.77
CA PHE A 116 6.70 -7.29 3.75
C PHE A 116 5.45 -8.16 3.67
N ALA A 117 5.65 -9.48 3.71
CA ALA A 117 4.57 -10.46 3.82
C ALA A 117 4.43 -10.91 5.26
N PHE A 118 3.23 -10.80 5.81
CA PHE A 118 2.88 -11.28 7.15
C PHE A 118 1.77 -12.33 7.07
N LEU A 119 1.78 -13.28 8.01
CA LEU A 119 0.65 -14.14 8.30
C LEU A 119 -0.21 -13.47 9.38
N PHE A 120 -1.51 -13.37 9.13
CA PHE A 120 -2.50 -12.95 10.12
C PHE A 120 -2.76 -14.10 11.09
N THR A 121 -2.49 -13.88 12.37
CA THR A 121 -2.63 -14.88 13.44
C THR A 121 -3.79 -14.58 14.39
N GLY A 122 -4.50 -13.48 14.16
CA GLY A 122 -5.63 -13.03 14.96
C GLY A 122 -6.97 -13.55 14.48
N ASP A 123 -8.03 -12.99 15.07
CA ASP A 123 -9.42 -13.18 14.66
C ASP A 123 -9.84 -12.02 13.75
N GLU A 124 -10.69 -12.27 12.74
CA GLU A 124 -11.13 -11.23 11.79
C GLU A 124 -11.83 -10.04 12.43
N ARG A 125 -12.36 -10.20 13.64
CA ARG A 125 -12.93 -9.11 14.46
C ARG A 125 -11.90 -8.03 14.84
N GLU A 126 -10.61 -8.35 14.78
CA GLU A 126 -9.52 -7.38 14.97
C GLU A 126 -9.44 -6.38 13.81
N ILE A 127 -9.88 -6.79 12.61
CA ILE A 127 -9.79 -5.96 11.40
C ILE A 127 -10.88 -4.89 11.44
N ASP A 128 -10.47 -3.65 11.68
CA ASP A 128 -11.36 -2.48 11.70
C ASP A 128 -10.73 -1.36 10.86
N VAL A 129 -11.25 -1.18 9.66
CA VAL A 129 -10.80 -0.12 8.74
C VAL A 129 -11.63 1.15 8.85
N LEU A 130 -12.80 1.09 9.51
CA LEU A 130 -13.72 2.21 9.64
C LEU A 130 -13.37 3.12 10.82
N ALA A 131 -12.85 2.53 11.90
CA ALA A 131 -12.39 3.24 13.08
C ALA A 131 -11.03 2.68 13.56
N PRO A 132 -9.97 2.75 12.71
CA PRO A 132 -8.70 2.10 13.01
C PRO A 132 -8.07 2.63 14.30
N GLY A 133 -7.48 1.70 15.06
CA GLY A 133 -6.91 2.01 16.38
C GLY A 133 -7.94 2.48 17.40
N GLY A 134 -9.22 2.05 17.27
CA GLY A 134 -10.32 2.50 18.12
C GLY A 134 -10.75 3.95 17.83
N GLY A 135 -10.60 4.39 16.59
CA GLY A 135 -10.90 5.75 16.14
C GLY A 135 -9.76 6.75 16.32
N LYS A 136 -8.58 6.29 16.71
CA LYS A 136 -7.38 7.13 16.87
C LYS A 136 -6.83 7.66 15.55
N PHE A 137 -6.99 6.87 14.47
CA PHE A 137 -6.42 7.18 13.17
C PHE A 137 -7.52 7.51 12.17
N HIS A 138 -7.17 8.34 11.18
CA HIS A 138 -8.06 8.62 10.07
C HIS A 138 -8.29 7.36 9.23
N ALA A 139 -9.55 7.08 8.89
CA ALA A 139 -9.88 5.91 8.08
C ALA A 139 -9.50 6.13 6.61
N GLU A 140 -8.52 5.38 6.13
CA GLU A 140 -8.07 5.40 4.73
C GLU A 140 -8.96 4.55 3.82
N PHE A 141 -9.61 3.52 4.39
CA PHE A 141 -10.48 2.59 3.70
C PHE A 141 -11.93 2.72 4.18
N ASP A 142 -12.88 2.36 3.30
CA ASP A 142 -14.30 2.25 3.62
C ASP A 142 -14.83 0.82 3.56
N ASP A 143 -14.01 -0.12 3.11
CA ASP A 143 -14.31 -1.55 3.05
C ASP A 143 -13.00 -2.36 3.00
N TRP A 144 -13.08 -3.66 3.29
CA TRP A 144 -11.95 -4.58 3.17
C TRP A 144 -12.43 -5.98 2.78
N ARG A 145 -11.52 -6.76 2.19
CA ARG A 145 -11.76 -8.19 1.92
C ARG A 145 -10.46 -8.97 1.77
N TRP A 146 -10.57 -10.28 1.82
CA TRP A 146 -9.53 -11.21 1.40
C TRP A 146 -9.62 -11.43 -0.11
N GLU A 147 -8.49 -11.36 -0.80
CA GLU A 147 -8.41 -11.49 -2.25
C GLU A 147 -7.27 -12.43 -2.67
N GLU A 148 -7.38 -13.00 -3.87
CA GLU A 148 -6.28 -13.75 -4.46
C GLU A 148 -5.14 -12.81 -4.85
N LEU A 149 -3.89 -13.18 -4.50
CA LEU A 149 -2.71 -12.34 -4.72
C LEU A 149 -2.56 -11.93 -6.19
N GLU A 150 -2.78 -12.87 -7.10
CA GLU A 150 -2.60 -12.69 -8.54
C GLU A 150 -3.58 -11.66 -9.16
N ARG A 151 -4.69 -11.39 -8.48
CA ARG A 151 -5.71 -10.43 -8.97
C ARG A 151 -5.37 -8.98 -8.65
N LEU A 152 -4.44 -8.72 -7.75
CA LEU A 152 -4.18 -7.37 -7.24
C LEU A 152 -3.78 -6.37 -8.32
N PRO A 153 -2.97 -6.71 -9.35
CA PRO A 153 -2.62 -5.75 -10.41
C PRO A 153 -3.84 -5.25 -11.21
N GLU A 154 -4.93 -6.02 -11.27
CA GLU A 154 -6.16 -5.62 -11.95
C GLU A 154 -7.03 -4.68 -11.09
N LEU A 155 -6.88 -4.73 -9.77
CA LEU A 155 -7.72 -4.03 -8.80
C LEU A 155 -7.14 -2.68 -8.37
N ILE A 156 -5.85 -2.48 -8.53
CA ILE A 156 -5.15 -1.24 -8.19
C ILE A 156 -5.30 -0.20 -9.30
N VAL A 157 -5.15 1.07 -8.95
CA VAL A 157 -5.07 2.16 -9.93
C VAL A 157 -3.99 1.91 -10.98
N ALA A 158 -4.28 2.27 -12.23
CA ALA A 158 -3.48 1.85 -13.40
C ALA A 158 -1.98 2.17 -13.29
N PHE A 159 -1.61 3.34 -12.79
CA PHE A 159 -0.19 3.76 -12.72
C PHE A 159 0.62 3.00 -11.65
N LYS A 160 -0.02 2.26 -10.75
CA LYS A 160 0.64 1.38 -9.76
C LYS A 160 0.65 -0.10 -10.18
N ARG A 161 0.09 -0.43 -11.34
CA ARG A 161 -0.10 -1.82 -11.77
C ARG A 161 1.22 -2.59 -11.90
N ASP A 162 2.24 -1.98 -12.49
CA ASP A 162 3.55 -2.62 -12.65
C ASP A 162 4.24 -2.82 -11.29
N ALA A 163 4.11 -1.87 -10.37
CA ALA A 163 4.59 -2.02 -9.01
C ALA A 163 3.93 -3.20 -8.28
N TYR A 164 2.60 -3.33 -8.41
CA TYR A 164 1.87 -4.46 -7.84
C TYR A 164 2.23 -5.79 -8.51
N ALA A 165 2.46 -5.82 -9.81
CA ALA A 165 2.96 -7.02 -10.50
C ALA A 165 4.31 -7.48 -9.93
N ALA A 166 5.21 -6.54 -9.61
CA ALA A 166 6.48 -6.85 -8.97
C ALA A 166 6.30 -7.43 -7.55
N VAL A 167 5.36 -6.89 -6.76
CA VAL A 167 5.04 -7.42 -5.42
C VAL A 167 4.45 -8.83 -5.52
N VAL A 168 3.52 -9.06 -6.44
CA VAL A 168 2.92 -10.37 -6.70
C VAL A 168 4.00 -11.39 -7.06
N ALA A 169 4.94 -11.03 -7.94
CA ALA A 169 6.06 -11.90 -8.30
C ALA A 169 6.97 -12.21 -7.11
N ALA A 170 7.26 -11.20 -6.26
CA ALA A 170 8.11 -11.37 -5.09
C ALA A 170 7.50 -12.30 -4.04
N PHE A 171 6.17 -12.36 -3.93
CA PHE A 171 5.44 -13.14 -2.94
C PHE A 171 4.64 -14.31 -3.52
N ALA A 172 4.94 -14.72 -4.75
CA ALA A 172 4.19 -15.75 -5.48
C ALA A 172 4.11 -17.11 -4.75
N ASP A 173 5.11 -17.45 -3.93
CA ASP A 173 5.16 -18.69 -3.14
C ASP A 173 4.45 -18.60 -1.77
N ILE A 174 4.17 -17.40 -1.29
CA ILE A 174 3.63 -17.19 0.06
C ILE A 174 2.26 -17.85 0.26
N PRO A 175 1.28 -17.72 -0.67
CA PRO A 175 -0.01 -18.39 -0.51
C PRO A 175 0.10 -19.89 -0.21
N GLU A 176 0.97 -20.58 -0.91
CA GLU A 176 1.21 -22.02 -0.70
C GLU A 176 1.88 -22.29 0.65
N ARG A 177 2.89 -21.49 1.01
CA ARG A 177 3.61 -21.64 2.28
C ARG A 177 2.70 -21.48 3.48
N VAL A 178 1.79 -20.49 3.49
CA VAL A 178 0.90 -20.24 4.64
C VAL A 178 -0.24 -21.25 4.75
N ARG A 179 -0.61 -21.96 3.65
CA ARG A 179 -1.60 -23.05 3.69
C ARG A 179 -1.06 -24.32 4.33
N HIS A 180 0.24 -24.56 4.22
CA HIS A 180 0.88 -25.81 4.62
C HIS A 180 1.84 -25.68 5.81
N GLY A 181 2.02 -24.49 6.33
CA GLY A 181 2.75 -24.19 7.58
C GLY A 181 1.78 -24.10 8.73
#